data_df2d4f3f3cfab7a55cdb393dc03bb32e
#
_entry.id   df2d4f3f3cfab7a55cdb393dc03bb32e
#
_cell.length_a   1.000
_cell.length_b   1.000
_cell.length_c   1.000
_cell.angle_alpha   90.00
_cell.angle_beta   90.00
_cell.angle_gamma   90.00
#
_symmetry.space_group_name_H-M   'P 1'
#
loop_
_entity.id
_entity.type
_entity.pdbx_description
1 polymer ?
#
loop_
_entity_poly.entity_id
_entity_poly.type
_entity_poly.pdbx_seq_one_letter_code
_entity_poly.pdbx_strand_id
1 'polypeptide(L)'
;MMATALAQGPTFEVASVKPSDPTPRELININLGTIRNGELTLGNATLTDCVKFAWSLASDDQVDGPDWIKSKNVRFDIAAKADPATSHEQFLMMLRALLTERFHLETRTEQRRVPHLALAAAKNGPKMRETKRDPATVHNTYRIGTITHNQISMATLAMLLSRQLQQPVIDETGLKGVYEIELHWTPEKVLVNGERPDWGPSIFTAVQEQLGLRLDNRRDTMEILVIDHADRTPVPN
;
A
#
# COMPACT_ATOMS: atom_id res chain seq x y z
N MET A 1 -37.48 -16.32 -22.40
CA MET A 1 -36.15 -16.37 -21.75
C MET A 1 -35.76 -14.94 -21.45
N MET A 2 -35.89 -14.50 -20.19
CA MET A 2 -35.41 -13.18 -19.76
C MET A 2 -33.91 -13.35 -19.45
N ALA A 3 -33.04 -12.67 -20.21
CA ALA A 3 -31.63 -12.57 -19.93
C ALA A 3 -31.49 -11.66 -18.68
N THR A 4 -31.06 -12.25 -17.58
CA THR A 4 -30.68 -11.51 -16.38
C THR A 4 -29.42 -10.72 -16.73
N ALA A 5 -29.56 -9.41 -16.96
CA ALA A 5 -28.40 -8.53 -17.05
C ALA A 5 -27.69 -8.57 -15.69
N LEU A 6 -26.53 -9.21 -15.66
CA LEU A 6 -25.60 -9.07 -14.55
C LEU A 6 -25.29 -7.57 -14.45
N ALA A 7 -25.64 -6.95 -13.34
CA ALA A 7 -25.27 -5.58 -13.06
C ALA A 7 -23.74 -5.48 -13.13
N GLN A 8 -23.23 -4.88 -14.20
CA GLN A 8 -21.80 -4.57 -14.31
C GLN A 8 -21.45 -3.64 -13.15
N GLY A 9 -20.49 -4.04 -12.33
CA GLY A 9 -19.96 -3.19 -11.28
C GLY A 9 -19.40 -1.87 -11.84
N PRO A 10 -19.08 -0.88 -11.01
CA PRO A 10 -18.57 0.40 -11.47
C PRO A 10 -17.29 0.19 -12.30
N THR A 11 -17.24 0.79 -13.49
CA THR A 11 -16.09 0.72 -14.41
C THR A 11 -15.51 2.12 -14.64
N PHE A 12 -14.25 2.18 -15.02
CA PHE A 12 -13.62 3.43 -15.45
C PHE A 12 -14.25 3.93 -16.75
N GLU A 13 -14.32 5.23 -16.92
CA GLU A 13 -14.73 5.88 -18.19
C GLU A 13 -13.70 5.60 -19.28
N VAL A 14 -12.41 5.70 -18.90
CA VAL A 14 -11.26 5.39 -19.75
C VAL A 14 -10.21 4.73 -18.90
N ALA A 15 -9.60 3.67 -19.40
CA ALA A 15 -8.48 3.01 -18.76
C ALA A 15 -7.46 2.53 -19.78
N SER A 16 -6.18 2.60 -19.41
CA SER A 16 -5.06 2.06 -20.15
C SER A 16 -4.18 1.23 -19.24
N VAL A 17 -3.85 0.03 -19.69
CA VAL A 17 -2.88 -0.86 -19.04
C VAL A 17 -1.87 -1.28 -20.08
N LYS A 18 -0.59 -1.01 -19.86
CA LYS A 18 0.48 -1.35 -20.81
C LYS A 18 1.76 -1.77 -20.08
N PRO A 19 2.63 -2.60 -20.70
CA PRO A 19 3.97 -2.80 -20.19
C PRO A 19 4.70 -1.45 -20.10
N SER A 20 5.46 -1.26 -19.02
CA SER A 20 6.30 -0.06 -18.88
C SER A 20 7.47 -0.11 -19.85
N ASP A 21 7.85 1.05 -20.39
CA ASP A 21 9.03 1.16 -21.23
C ASP A 21 10.30 0.76 -20.43
N PRO A 22 11.25 0.06 -21.07
CA PRO A 22 12.52 -0.27 -20.44
C PRO A 22 13.32 1.03 -20.18
N THR A 23 13.30 1.49 -18.95
CA THR A 23 14.05 2.68 -18.51
C THR A 23 15.31 2.25 -17.75
N PRO A 24 16.47 2.92 -17.94
CA PRO A 24 17.65 2.68 -17.13
C PRO A 24 17.33 2.76 -15.63
N ARG A 25 17.86 1.83 -14.84
CA ARG A 25 17.52 1.69 -13.39
C ARG A 25 17.70 2.99 -12.58
N GLU A 26 18.58 3.85 -13.01
CA GLU A 26 18.90 5.14 -12.36
C GLU A 26 17.79 6.20 -12.53
N LEU A 27 16.89 6.02 -13.50
CA LEU A 27 15.82 6.95 -13.84
C LEU A 27 14.41 6.39 -13.60
N ILE A 28 14.30 5.23 -12.98
CA ILE A 28 12.98 4.60 -12.74
C ILE A 28 12.21 5.39 -11.69
N ASN A 29 11.17 6.08 -12.11
CA ASN A 29 10.18 6.63 -11.20
C ASN A 29 9.07 5.59 -11.00
N ILE A 30 8.92 5.11 -9.76
CA ILE A 30 7.91 4.11 -9.39
C ILE A 30 6.74 4.82 -8.72
N ASN A 31 5.56 4.69 -9.30
CA ASN A 31 4.30 5.11 -8.68
C ASN A 31 3.49 3.86 -8.31
N LEU A 32 3.38 3.57 -7.02
CA LEU A 32 2.68 2.38 -6.49
C LEU A 32 1.17 2.60 -6.29
N GLY A 33 0.62 3.67 -6.84
CA GLY A 33 -0.79 4.00 -6.84
C GLY A 33 -1.07 5.39 -6.30
N THR A 34 -1.69 6.21 -7.14
CA THR A 34 -2.16 7.55 -6.78
C THR A 34 -3.57 7.75 -7.33
N ILE A 35 -4.48 8.20 -6.48
CA ILE A 35 -5.83 8.64 -6.89
C ILE A 35 -5.93 10.13 -6.58
N ARG A 36 -6.18 10.96 -7.61
CA ARG A 36 -6.31 12.40 -7.46
C ARG A 36 -7.22 12.96 -8.54
N ASN A 37 -8.21 13.79 -8.16
CA ASN A 37 -9.13 14.49 -9.06
C ASN A 37 -9.78 13.57 -10.13
N GLY A 38 -10.27 12.39 -9.73
CA GLY A 38 -10.87 11.45 -10.67
C GLY A 38 -9.88 10.64 -11.51
N GLU A 39 -8.58 10.79 -11.31
CA GLU A 39 -7.54 10.04 -12.01
C GLU A 39 -6.84 9.05 -11.08
N LEU A 40 -6.68 7.81 -11.55
CA LEU A 40 -5.87 6.77 -10.94
C LEU A 40 -4.65 6.53 -11.81
N THR A 41 -3.47 6.50 -11.21
CA THR A 41 -2.22 6.18 -11.89
C THR A 41 -1.36 5.23 -11.08
N LEU A 42 -0.79 4.23 -11.75
CA LEU A 42 0.35 3.43 -11.29
C LEU A 42 1.41 3.48 -12.40
N GLY A 43 2.68 3.56 -12.03
CA GLY A 43 3.77 3.66 -13.00
C GLY A 43 4.97 2.81 -12.59
N ASN A 44 5.54 2.06 -13.53
CA ASN A 44 6.63 1.13 -13.29
C ASN A 44 6.34 0.13 -12.14
N ALA A 45 5.08 -0.26 -11.97
CA ALA A 45 4.60 -1.14 -10.91
C ALA A 45 4.64 -2.60 -11.36
N THR A 46 5.02 -3.53 -10.48
CA THR A 46 4.82 -4.96 -10.70
C THR A 46 3.34 -5.31 -10.63
N LEU A 47 2.92 -6.47 -11.13
CA LEU A 47 1.53 -6.89 -10.95
C LEU A 47 1.18 -7.04 -9.46
N THR A 48 2.11 -7.52 -8.64
CA THR A 48 1.93 -7.55 -7.18
C THR A 48 1.69 -6.16 -6.60
N ASP A 49 2.39 -5.13 -7.06
CA ASP A 49 2.15 -3.75 -6.59
C ASP A 49 0.76 -3.25 -6.98
N CYS A 50 0.32 -3.54 -8.21
CA CYS A 50 -1.04 -3.21 -8.67
C CYS A 50 -2.11 -3.91 -7.82
N VAL A 51 -1.92 -5.20 -7.54
CA VAL A 51 -2.81 -6.01 -6.71
C VAL A 51 -2.83 -5.48 -5.27
N LYS A 52 -1.66 -5.24 -4.67
CA LYS A 52 -1.60 -4.66 -3.31
C LYS A 52 -2.38 -3.36 -3.22
N PHE A 53 -2.24 -2.48 -4.20
CA PHE A 53 -3.00 -1.23 -4.22
C PHE A 53 -4.50 -1.49 -4.33
N ALA A 54 -4.93 -2.34 -5.28
CA ALA A 54 -6.34 -2.65 -5.53
C ALA A 54 -7.05 -3.33 -4.34
N TRP A 55 -6.35 -4.21 -3.61
CA TRP A 55 -6.88 -4.92 -2.44
C TRP A 55 -6.50 -4.29 -1.10
N SER A 56 -5.82 -3.14 -1.11
CA SER A 56 -5.34 -2.45 0.09
C SER A 56 -4.43 -3.33 0.96
N LEU A 57 -3.60 -4.17 0.33
CA LEU A 57 -2.66 -5.05 1.02
C LEU A 57 -1.37 -4.29 1.34
N ALA A 58 -0.80 -4.56 2.50
CA ALA A 58 0.31 -3.78 3.03
C ALA A 58 1.68 -4.29 2.56
N SER A 59 1.82 -5.60 2.32
CA SER A 59 3.11 -6.22 1.98
C SER A 59 2.99 -7.32 0.93
N ASP A 60 4.14 -7.69 0.36
CA ASP A 60 4.24 -8.78 -0.62
C ASP A 60 3.92 -10.16 -0.02
N ASP A 61 4.04 -10.31 1.31
CA ASP A 61 3.70 -11.55 2.02
C ASP A 61 2.19 -11.84 2.04
N GLN A 62 1.37 -10.84 1.74
CA GLN A 62 -0.08 -10.98 1.63
C GLN A 62 -0.55 -11.35 0.21
N VAL A 63 0.40 -11.47 -0.74
CA VAL A 63 0.11 -11.88 -2.13
C VAL A 63 0.96 -13.08 -2.47
N ASP A 64 0.33 -14.15 -2.92
CA ASP A 64 1.00 -15.33 -3.47
C ASP A 64 0.55 -15.57 -4.92
N GLY A 65 1.35 -16.29 -5.69
CA GLY A 65 1.06 -16.57 -7.10
C GLY A 65 2.32 -16.86 -7.90
N PRO A 66 2.23 -16.87 -9.25
CA PRO A 66 3.38 -17.13 -10.12
C PRO A 66 4.56 -16.19 -9.87
N ASP A 67 5.79 -16.68 -9.92
CA ASP A 67 7.01 -15.90 -9.60
C ASP A 67 7.15 -14.59 -10.38
N TRP A 68 6.64 -14.53 -11.61
CA TRP A 68 6.76 -13.37 -12.46
C TRP A 68 5.98 -12.14 -11.95
N ILE A 69 4.91 -12.31 -11.16
CA ILE A 69 4.09 -11.18 -10.67
C ILE A 69 4.88 -10.24 -9.75
N LYS A 70 5.92 -10.77 -9.07
CA LYS A 70 6.83 -10.02 -8.19
C LYS A 70 8.10 -9.57 -8.91
N SER A 71 8.30 -9.99 -10.15
CA SER A 71 9.53 -9.72 -10.91
C SER A 71 9.68 -8.26 -11.24
N LYS A 72 10.77 -7.66 -10.79
CA LYS A 72 11.13 -6.26 -11.11
C LYS A 72 11.44 -6.01 -12.58
N ASN A 73 11.53 -7.07 -13.38
CA ASN A 73 11.75 -6.98 -14.84
C ASN A 73 10.42 -6.99 -15.62
N VAL A 74 9.28 -7.20 -14.96
CA VAL A 74 7.94 -7.17 -15.55
C VAL A 74 7.15 -6.09 -14.83
N ARG A 75 6.96 -4.97 -15.50
CA ARG A 75 6.35 -3.77 -14.95
C ARG A 75 5.30 -3.21 -15.86
N PHE A 76 4.35 -2.51 -15.28
CA PHE A 76 3.18 -1.97 -15.97
C PHE A 76 2.94 -0.52 -15.59
N ASP A 77 2.39 0.22 -16.56
CA ASP A 77 1.82 1.54 -16.38
C ASP A 77 0.31 1.43 -16.52
N ILE A 78 -0.40 1.93 -15.52
CA ILE A 78 -1.86 1.99 -15.50
C ILE A 78 -2.28 3.44 -15.35
N ALA A 79 -3.18 3.90 -16.22
CA ALA A 79 -3.83 5.18 -16.12
C ALA A 79 -5.33 4.99 -16.35
N ALA A 80 -6.16 5.51 -15.46
CA ALA A 80 -7.60 5.37 -15.56
C ALA A 80 -8.33 6.61 -15.04
N LYS A 81 -9.51 6.89 -15.57
CA LYS A 81 -10.35 8.04 -15.19
C LYS A 81 -11.74 7.59 -14.80
N ALA A 82 -12.29 8.26 -13.80
CA ALA A 82 -13.65 8.18 -13.36
C ALA A 82 -14.13 9.56 -12.90
N ASP A 83 -15.42 9.67 -12.59
CA ASP A 83 -15.97 10.89 -12.01
C ASP A 83 -15.15 11.35 -10.79
N PRO A 84 -14.75 12.63 -10.69
CA PRO A 84 -14.04 13.16 -9.52
C PRO A 84 -14.74 12.94 -8.18
N ALA A 85 -16.07 12.74 -8.18
CA ALA A 85 -16.85 12.42 -6.98
C ALA A 85 -16.76 10.93 -6.59
N THR A 86 -16.12 10.06 -7.41
CA THR A 86 -15.95 8.63 -7.12
C THR A 86 -15.16 8.43 -5.83
N SER A 87 -15.69 7.62 -4.92
CA SER A 87 -15.01 7.34 -3.66
C SER A 87 -13.75 6.52 -3.87
N HIS A 88 -12.81 6.62 -2.91
CA HIS A 88 -11.59 5.81 -2.94
C HIS A 88 -11.88 4.31 -3.05
N GLU A 89 -12.86 3.81 -2.30
CA GLU A 89 -13.28 2.41 -2.32
C GLU A 89 -13.80 1.97 -3.69
N GLN A 90 -14.61 2.82 -4.33
CA GLN A 90 -15.09 2.57 -5.68
C GLN A 90 -13.93 2.51 -6.69
N PHE A 91 -12.92 3.40 -6.59
CA PHE A 91 -11.71 3.33 -7.40
C PHE A 91 -10.99 1.99 -7.26
N LEU A 92 -10.87 1.48 -6.03
CA LEU A 92 -10.23 0.18 -5.80
C LEU A 92 -11.05 -0.97 -6.41
N MET A 93 -12.39 -0.94 -6.31
CA MET A 93 -13.25 -1.93 -6.95
C MET A 93 -13.12 -1.89 -8.48
N MET A 94 -13.12 -0.71 -9.07
CA MET A 94 -12.92 -0.51 -10.52
C MET A 94 -11.54 -1.01 -10.96
N LEU A 95 -10.50 -0.78 -10.16
CA LEU A 95 -9.16 -1.29 -10.46
C LEU A 95 -9.10 -2.82 -10.40
N ARG A 96 -9.78 -3.46 -9.43
CA ARG A 96 -9.89 -4.93 -9.37
C ARG A 96 -10.52 -5.47 -10.64
N ALA A 97 -11.62 -4.89 -11.08
CA ALA A 97 -12.29 -5.27 -12.32
C ALA A 97 -11.39 -5.09 -13.54
N LEU A 98 -10.67 -3.96 -13.63
CA LEU A 98 -9.72 -3.69 -14.71
C LEU A 98 -8.56 -4.72 -14.74
N LEU A 99 -7.98 -5.05 -13.58
CA LEU A 99 -6.92 -6.05 -13.50
C LEU A 99 -7.44 -7.44 -13.90
N THR A 100 -8.66 -7.81 -13.47
CA THR A 100 -9.30 -9.07 -13.87
C THR A 100 -9.50 -9.12 -15.38
N GLU A 101 -10.00 -8.05 -15.99
CA GLU A 101 -10.22 -7.98 -17.44
C GLU A 101 -8.92 -8.04 -18.24
N ARG A 102 -7.91 -7.25 -17.84
CA ARG A 102 -6.68 -7.03 -18.63
C ARG A 102 -5.65 -8.14 -18.48
N PHE A 103 -5.61 -8.80 -17.34
CA PHE A 103 -4.67 -9.88 -17.05
C PHE A 103 -5.33 -11.26 -16.93
N HIS A 104 -6.63 -11.36 -17.22
CA HIS A 104 -7.44 -12.55 -16.92
C HIS A 104 -7.15 -13.07 -15.50
N LEU A 105 -7.14 -12.12 -14.54
CA LEU A 105 -6.73 -12.38 -13.17
C LEU A 105 -7.74 -13.24 -12.46
N GLU A 106 -7.34 -14.45 -12.04
CA GLU A 106 -8.12 -15.33 -11.18
C GLU A 106 -7.52 -15.33 -9.78
N THR A 107 -8.34 -15.00 -8.80
CA THR A 107 -7.88 -14.87 -7.41
C THR A 107 -8.79 -15.60 -6.45
N ARG A 108 -8.19 -16.12 -5.38
CA ARG A 108 -8.90 -16.64 -4.21
C ARG A 108 -8.22 -16.14 -2.94
N THR A 109 -8.92 -16.26 -1.83
CA THR A 109 -8.35 -16.00 -0.50
C THR A 109 -8.00 -17.29 0.21
N GLU A 110 -6.91 -17.28 0.97
CA GLU A 110 -6.43 -18.39 1.76
C GLU A 110 -6.01 -17.91 3.15
N GLN A 111 -6.35 -18.67 4.17
CA GLN A 111 -5.88 -18.41 5.53
C GLN A 111 -4.50 -19.04 5.71
N ARG A 112 -3.49 -18.21 5.96
CA ARG A 112 -2.09 -18.65 6.11
C ARG A 112 -1.42 -18.01 7.31
N ARG A 113 -0.58 -18.77 7.99
CA ARG A 113 0.25 -18.22 9.07
C ARG A 113 1.37 -17.36 8.48
N VAL A 114 1.26 -16.03 8.68
CA VAL A 114 2.21 -15.06 8.15
C VAL A 114 2.92 -14.34 9.30
N PRO A 115 4.25 -14.21 9.26
CA PRO A 115 4.96 -13.35 10.19
C PRO A 115 4.56 -11.89 9.96
N HIS A 116 4.24 -11.18 11.04
CA HIS A 116 3.89 -9.78 10.99
C HIS A 116 4.38 -9.04 12.23
N LEU A 117 4.25 -7.72 12.24
CA LEU A 117 4.51 -6.89 13.39
C LEU A 117 3.18 -6.38 13.96
N ALA A 118 2.98 -6.55 15.26
CA ALA A 118 1.89 -5.91 15.97
C ALA A 118 2.34 -4.52 16.43
N LEU A 119 1.64 -3.47 15.97
CA LEU A 119 1.81 -2.13 16.50
C LEU A 119 0.97 -2.02 17.77
N ALA A 120 1.60 -1.94 18.92
CA ALA A 120 0.95 -1.92 20.22
C ALA A 120 1.41 -0.73 21.07
N ALA A 121 0.65 -0.35 22.08
CA ALA A 121 1.09 0.65 23.04
C ALA A 121 2.30 0.15 23.84
N ALA A 122 3.33 0.99 23.99
CA ALA A 122 4.47 0.70 24.84
C ALA A 122 4.09 0.77 26.34
N LYS A 123 4.92 0.22 27.22
CA LYS A 123 4.65 0.14 28.66
C LYS A 123 4.31 1.50 29.30
N ASN A 124 4.91 2.57 28.80
CA ASN A 124 4.70 3.93 29.31
C ASN A 124 3.55 4.68 28.61
N GLY A 125 2.79 3.98 27.77
CA GLY A 125 1.68 4.54 27.00
C GLY A 125 2.11 5.40 25.80
N PRO A 126 1.11 5.79 24.98
CA PRO A 126 1.34 6.64 23.81
C PRO A 126 1.82 8.04 24.20
N LYS A 127 2.74 8.60 23.41
CA LYS A 127 3.30 9.96 23.57
C LYS A 127 2.72 10.94 22.56
N MET A 128 1.80 10.49 21.74
CA MET A 128 1.16 11.27 20.68
C MET A 128 0.02 12.11 21.25
N ARG A 129 -0.23 13.26 20.63
CA ARG A 129 -1.37 14.12 20.96
C ARG A 129 -2.58 13.71 20.13
N GLU A 130 -3.69 13.36 20.79
CA GLU A 130 -4.96 13.14 20.10
C GLU A 130 -5.50 14.46 19.57
N THR A 131 -6.03 14.45 18.35
CA THR A 131 -6.58 15.60 17.64
C THR A 131 -8.00 15.33 17.19
N LYS A 132 -8.71 16.37 16.74
CA LYS A 132 -10.02 16.20 16.11
C LYS A 132 -9.83 15.96 14.62
N ARG A 133 -10.62 15.04 14.07
CA ARG A 133 -10.63 14.80 12.62
C ARG A 133 -11.26 16.00 11.91
N ASP A 134 -10.50 16.64 11.05
CA ASP A 134 -10.94 17.71 10.16
C ASP A 134 -10.25 17.53 8.79
N PRO A 135 -10.94 16.95 7.80
CA PRO A 135 -10.37 16.68 6.48
C PRO A 135 -9.84 17.95 5.77
N ALA A 136 -10.40 19.13 6.09
CA ALA A 136 -9.99 20.39 5.47
C ALA A 136 -8.62 20.88 5.93
N THR A 137 -8.14 20.39 7.08
CA THR A 137 -6.87 20.84 7.70
C THR A 137 -5.81 19.73 7.75
N VAL A 138 -5.98 18.65 6.97
CA VAL A 138 -4.99 17.56 6.94
C VAL A 138 -3.69 18.01 6.30
N HIS A 139 -2.60 17.88 7.05
CA HIS A 139 -1.24 18.10 6.58
C HIS A 139 -0.40 16.86 6.86
N ASN A 140 0.32 16.40 5.85
CA ASN A 140 1.21 15.27 5.98
C ASN A 140 2.48 15.44 5.15
N THR A 141 3.55 14.79 5.58
CA THR A 141 4.79 14.67 4.83
C THR A 141 5.29 13.24 4.97
N TYR A 142 5.50 12.59 3.84
CA TYR A 142 6.08 11.26 3.75
C TYR A 142 7.37 11.35 2.95
N ARG A 143 8.50 11.22 3.64
CA ARG A 143 9.84 11.21 3.04
C ARG A 143 10.61 10.00 3.56
N ILE A 144 11.70 9.69 2.90
CA ILE A 144 12.63 8.67 3.39
C ILE A 144 13.10 9.08 4.79
N GLY A 145 12.88 8.22 5.79
CA GLY A 145 13.27 8.50 7.18
C GLY A 145 12.36 9.48 7.94
N THR A 146 11.23 9.90 7.35
CA THR A 146 10.33 10.85 8.01
C THR A 146 8.86 10.59 7.67
N ILE A 147 8.02 10.54 8.69
CA ILE A 147 6.56 10.60 8.59
C ILE A 147 6.07 11.69 9.54
N THR A 148 5.44 12.75 9.00
CA THR A 148 4.70 13.73 9.79
C THR A 148 3.24 13.74 9.37
N HIS A 149 2.34 13.80 10.32
CA HIS A 149 0.90 13.87 10.05
C HIS A 149 0.16 14.46 11.23
N ASN A 150 -0.70 15.44 10.98
CA ASN A 150 -1.44 16.11 12.05
C ASN A 150 -2.74 15.40 12.47
N GLN A 151 -3.20 14.39 11.74
CA GLN A 151 -4.47 13.69 12.00
C GLN A 151 -4.43 12.24 11.49
N ILE A 152 -3.47 11.43 11.91
CA ILE A 152 -3.34 10.03 11.47
C ILE A 152 -4.11 9.07 12.39
N SER A 153 -4.81 8.09 11.82
CA SER A 153 -5.30 6.94 12.59
C SER A 153 -4.20 5.90 12.76
N MET A 154 -4.29 5.07 13.78
CA MET A 154 -3.32 3.99 14.00
C MET A 154 -3.33 2.96 12.88
N ALA A 155 -4.47 2.67 12.30
CA ALA A 155 -4.57 1.80 11.12
C ALA A 155 -3.79 2.39 9.92
N THR A 156 -3.88 3.71 9.68
CA THR A 156 -3.10 4.38 8.62
C THR A 156 -1.61 4.37 8.94
N LEU A 157 -1.23 4.61 10.20
CA LEU A 157 0.17 4.52 10.62
C LEU A 157 0.72 3.09 10.42
N ALA A 158 -0.02 2.06 10.81
CA ALA A 158 0.36 0.66 10.61
C ALA A 158 0.57 0.34 9.12
N MET A 159 -0.31 0.82 8.24
CA MET A 159 -0.15 0.68 6.79
C MET A 159 1.13 1.37 6.27
N LEU A 160 1.44 2.58 6.72
CA LEU A 160 2.66 3.30 6.33
C LEU A 160 3.92 2.57 6.82
N LEU A 161 3.90 2.09 8.07
CA LEU A 161 5.00 1.30 8.63
C LEU A 161 5.18 -0.03 7.88
N SER A 162 4.09 -0.69 7.48
CA SER A 162 4.14 -1.92 6.66
C SER A 162 4.90 -1.69 5.35
N ARG A 163 4.62 -0.57 4.68
CA ARG A 163 5.31 -0.20 3.43
C ARG A 163 6.81 0.08 3.66
N GLN A 164 7.15 0.73 4.76
CA GLN A 164 8.55 1.03 5.10
C GLN A 164 9.34 -0.23 5.46
N LEU A 165 8.73 -1.12 6.23
CA LEU A 165 9.36 -2.34 6.72
C LEU A 165 9.29 -3.51 5.73
N GLN A 166 8.46 -3.38 4.67
CA GLN A 166 8.16 -4.46 3.71
C GLN A 166 7.66 -5.74 4.42
N GLN A 167 6.93 -5.55 5.51
CA GLN A 167 6.34 -6.60 6.33
C GLN A 167 4.98 -6.12 6.85
N PRO A 168 3.95 -6.97 6.95
CA PRO A 168 2.66 -6.56 7.51
C PRO A 168 2.83 -5.98 8.92
N VAL A 169 2.26 -4.82 9.15
CA VAL A 169 2.10 -4.21 10.49
C VAL A 169 0.61 -4.11 10.77
N ILE A 170 0.16 -4.67 11.88
CA ILE A 170 -1.25 -4.70 12.29
C ILE A 170 -1.44 -3.79 13.49
N ASP A 171 -2.49 -2.97 13.44
CA ASP A 171 -2.85 -2.10 14.55
C ASP A 171 -3.50 -2.90 15.68
N GLU A 172 -2.77 -3.10 16.75
CA GLU A 172 -3.22 -3.67 18.03
C GLU A 172 -3.12 -2.63 19.17
N THR A 173 -3.04 -1.33 18.85
CA THR A 173 -2.91 -0.28 19.87
C THR A 173 -4.17 -0.11 20.72
N GLY A 174 -5.34 -0.43 20.17
CA GLY A 174 -6.64 -0.15 20.76
C GLY A 174 -7.04 1.33 20.72
N LEU A 175 -6.22 2.21 20.14
CA LEU A 175 -6.44 3.65 20.03
C LEU A 175 -7.40 3.96 18.87
N LYS A 176 -8.54 4.59 19.17
CA LYS A 176 -9.62 4.83 18.17
C LYS A 176 -9.60 6.23 17.56
N GLY A 177 -8.82 7.15 18.12
CA GLY A 177 -8.73 8.53 17.68
C GLY A 177 -7.85 8.76 16.45
N VAL A 178 -7.65 10.03 16.12
CA VAL A 178 -6.62 10.49 15.21
C VAL A 178 -5.60 11.31 15.97
N TYR A 179 -4.34 11.18 15.59
CA TYR A 179 -3.21 11.67 16.36
C TYR A 179 -2.29 12.53 15.49
N GLU A 180 -1.70 13.52 16.12
CA GLU A 180 -0.56 14.22 15.55
C GLU A 180 0.70 13.41 15.83
N ILE A 181 1.46 13.14 14.77
CA ILE A 181 2.73 12.42 14.87
C ILE A 181 3.83 13.13 14.11
N GLU A 182 5.02 12.99 14.65
CA GLU A 182 6.28 13.33 14.00
C GLU A 182 7.24 12.15 14.29
N LEU A 183 7.61 11.41 13.24
CA LEU A 183 8.44 10.22 13.32
C LEU A 183 9.64 10.35 12.41
N HIS A 184 10.85 10.29 12.99
CA HIS A 184 12.13 10.38 12.31
C HIS A 184 12.98 9.16 12.62
N TRP A 185 13.56 8.54 11.57
CA TRP A 185 14.43 7.38 11.72
C TRP A 185 15.49 7.31 10.63
N THR A 186 16.54 6.52 10.85
CA THR A 186 17.53 6.18 9.83
C THR A 186 17.05 4.94 9.06
N PRO A 187 16.79 5.03 7.73
CA PRO A 187 16.42 3.89 6.92
C PRO A 187 17.59 2.90 6.74
N GLU A 188 17.34 1.62 6.96
CA GLU A 188 18.40 0.59 6.91
C GLU A 188 19.02 0.39 5.53
N LYS A 189 18.23 0.59 4.46
CA LYS A 189 18.61 0.29 3.06
C LYS A 189 19.05 1.50 2.25
N VAL A 190 19.12 2.66 2.87
CA VAL A 190 19.53 3.89 2.17
C VAL A 190 21.00 4.14 2.40
N LEU A 191 21.73 4.35 1.30
CA LEU A 191 23.12 4.80 1.32
C LEU A 191 23.18 6.21 0.71
N VAL A 192 23.89 7.10 1.37
CA VAL A 192 24.22 8.44 0.87
C VAL A 192 25.72 8.46 0.65
N ASN A 193 26.16 8.66 -0.59
CA ASN A 193 27.58 8.58 -0.98
C ASN A 193 28.27 7.26 -0.60
N GLY A 194 27.51 6.14 -0.61
CA GLY A 194 28.04 4.82 -0.25
C GLY A 194 28.07 4.49 1.24
N GLU A 195 27.70 5.42 2.10
CA GLU A 195 27.67 5.27 3.56
C GLU A 195 26.23 5.30 4.10
N ARG A 196 25.98 4.64 5.23
CA ARG A 196 24.73 4.77 5.95
C ARG A 196 24.62 6.15 6.57
N PRO A 197 23.54 6.92 6.27
CA PRO A 197 23.36 8.20 6.95
C PRO A 197 23.03 7.97 8.43
N ASP A 198 23.55 8.82 9.28
CA ASP A 198 23.15 8.88 10.70
C ASP A 198 22.09 9.98 10.87
N TRP A 199 20.86 9.66 10.53
CA TRP A 199 19.73 10.58 10.67
C TRP A 199 18.95 10.35 11.97
N GLY A 200 19.37 9.41 12.81
CA GLY A 200 18.71 9.09 14.07
C GLY A 200 18.57 7.59 14.34
N PRO A 201 17.64 7.21 15.22
CA PRO A 201 17.47 5.83 15.66
C PRO A 201 16.90 4.92 14.54
N SER A 202 16.87 3.61 14.79
CA SER A 202 16.15 2.66 13.96
C SER A 202 14.64 2.97 14.00
N ILE A 203 13.88 2.54 13.00
CA ILE A 203 12.42 2.74 12.97
C ILE A 203 11.73 2.11 14.20
N PHE A 204 12.23 0.97 14.71
CA PHE A 204 11.73 0.32 15.92
C PHE A 204 11.93 1.20 17.16
N THR A 205 13.14 1.73 17.31
CA THR A 205 13.49 2.65 18.40
C THR A 205 12.70 3.96 18.29
N ALA A 206 12.60 4.52 17.06
CA ALA A 206 11.86 5.76 16.81
C ALA A 206 10.38 5.63 17.19
N VAL A 207 9.72 4.55 16.77
CA VAL A 207 8.31 4.26 17.12
C VAL A 207 8.14 4.21 18.65
N GLN A 208 9.09 3.61 19.35
CA GLN A 208 9.02 3.49 20.81
C GLN A 208 9.31 4.82 21.52
N GLU A 209 10.37 5.51 21.14
CA GLU A 209 10.82 6.72 21.84
C GLU A 209 9.98 7.94 21.53
N GLN A 210 9.58 8.10 20.26
CA GLN A 210 8.88 9.29 19.78
C GLN A 210 7.36 9.15 19.90
N LEU A 211 6.80 7.96 19.61
CA LEU A 211 5.35 7.75 19.63
C LEU A 211 4.83 7.02 20.87
N GLY A 212 5.70 6.41 21.68
CA GLY A 212 5.30 5.59 22.82
C GLY A 212 4.54 4.32 22.39
N LEU A 213 4.82 3.82 21.18
CA LEU A 213 4.32 2.57 20.63
C LEU A 213 5.47 1.57 20.51
N ARG A 214 5.15 0.32 20.20
CA ARG A 214 6.16 -0.72 19.95
C ARG A 214 5.73 -1.62 18.80
N LEU A 215 6.69 -2.25 18.17
CA LEU A 215 6.50 -3.21 17.10
C LEU A 215 6.93 -4.59 17.61
N ASP A 216 5.96 -5.45 17.89
CA ASP A 216 6.20 -6.81 18.40
C ASP A 216 6.11 -7.84 17.25
N ASN A 217 7.09 -8.74 17.16
CA ASN A 217 7.00 -9.86 16.22
C ASN A 217 5.86 -10.81 16.61
N ARG A 218 5.00 -11.11 15.65
CA ARG A 218 3.88 -12.03 15.75
C ARG A 218 3.85 -13.00 14.58
N ARG A 219 3.10 -14.07 14.74
CA ARG A 219 2.82 -15.00 13.65
C ARG A 219 1.40 -15.53 13.84
N ASP A 220 0.47 -14.89 13.16
CA ASP A 220 -0.94 -15.24 13.23
C ASP A 220 -1.48 -15.67 11.88
N THR A 221 -2.66 -16.29 11.89
CA THR A 221 -3.37 -16.64 10.68
C THR A 221 -3.97 -15.38 10.09
N MET A 222 -3.57 -15.06 8.87
CA MET A 222 -4.05 -13.92 8.10
C MET A 222 -4.60 -14.38 6.77
N GLU A 223 -5.52 -13.60 6.24
CA GLU A 223 -5.99 -13.76 4.87
C GLU A 223 -4.91 -13.26 3.91
N ILE A 224 -4.53 -14.12 2.98
CA ILE A 224 -3.66 -13.77 1.85
C ILE A 224 -4.43 -13.91 0.55
N LEU A 225 -4.09 -13.09 -0.43
CA LEU A 225 -4.63 -13.18 -1.77
C LEU A 225 -3.73 -14.10 -2.60
N VAL A 226 -4.30 -15.18 -3.12
CA VAL A 226 -3.60 -16.11 -4.01
C VAL A 226 -4.07 -15.82 -5.44
N ILE A 227 -3.12 -15.58 -6.33
CA ILE A 227 -3.34 -15.44 -7.76
C ILE A 227 -3.13 -16.81 -8.39
N ASP A 228 -4.23 -17.47 -8.73
CA ASP A 228 -4.21 -18.79 -9.35
C ASP A 228 -3.84 -18.70 -10.84
N HIS A 229 -4.28 -17.62 -11.50
CA HIS A 229 -3.92 -17.33 -12.89
C HIS A 229 -3.76 -15.82 -13.11
N ALA A 230 -2.81 -15.47 -13.97
CA ALA A 230 -2.68 -14.14 -14.57
C ALA A 230 -1.88 -14.23 -15.87
N ASP A 231 -2.32 -13.52 -16.91
CA ASP A 231 -1.56 -13.38 -18.15
C ASP A 231 -0.40 -12.39 -17.93
N ARG A 232 0.78 -12.76 -18.44
CA ARG A 232 1.98 -11.89 -18.34
C ARG A 232 1.90 -10.64 -19.21
N THR A 233 1.11 -10.70 -20.27
CA THR A 233 0.88 -9.57 -21.19
C THR A 233 -0.58 -9.16 -21.06
N PRO A 234 -0.87 -7.90 -20.69
CA PRO A 234 -2.25 -7.44 -20.60
C PRO A 234 -2.93 -7.42 -21.97
N VAL A 235 -4.23 -7.71 -21.98
CA VAL A 235 -5.06 -7.53 -23.17
C VAL A 235 -4.99 -6.06 -23.61
N PRO A 236 -4.80 -5.76 -24.91
CA PRO A 236 -4.79 -4.40 -25.41
C PRO A 236 -6.06 -3.62 -25.10
N ASN A 237 -5.94 -2.29 -25.04
CA ASN A 237 -7.06 -1.38 -24.82
C ASN A 237 -7.99 -1.37 -26.03
#